data_72044ef64652475da6e8b751ea01742d
#
_entry.id   72044ef64652475da6e8b751ea01742d
#
_cell.length_a   1.000
_cell.length_b   1.000
_cell.length_c   1.000
_cell.angle_alpha   90.00
_cell.angle_beta   90.00
_cell.angle_gamma   90.00
#
_symmetry.space_group_name_H-M   'P 1'
#
loop_
_entity.id
_entity.type
_entity.pdbx_description
1 polymer ?
#
loop_
_entity_poly.entity_id
_entity_poly.type
_entity_poly.pdbx_seq_one_letter_code
_entity_poly.pdbx_strand_id
1 'polypeptide(L)'
;MKTAKRLISITGMRDILQRRIPVMSLDSTSPGPLVWLTACIHGDEVGGTAIVHDVFAALRATALLRGAVHAFPLINSMGFENVSRFINTDREDLNRCFPGDAHGSMGEQIARRLFDTITKSQPDLVIDIHNDWVRSVPYALVEPGAEHSSQEIHQQVLRMARSTNLLLVEDSDVLHSLHNTLAGALINAGIPAFTIEAGGAFAIVEESVLAGRDAVLAVLQCLDMIEYPKARNTHNGAAVPLKYTNQPLCTSSGLIRFEVSPGEAIKRKQALARVYSAFGSCEETLRATAPGYVLGLEDHARVLPGRQVIAIAELP
;
A
#
# COMPACT_ATOMS: atom_id res chain seq x y z
N MET A 1 9.74 -25.82 10.77
CA MET A 1 9.11 -24.46 10.71
C MET A 1 9.01 -23.92 12.11
N LYS A 2 9.51 -22.70 12.34
CA LYS A 2 9.49 -22.02 13.65
C LYS A 2 8.60 -20.78 13.53
N THR A 3 7.61 -20.65 14.40
CA THR A 3 6.72 -19.48 14.46
C THR A 3 7.01 -18.72 15.73
N ALA A 4 7.10 -17.38 15.64
CA ALA A 4 7.21 -16.51 16.79
C ALA A 4 6.24 -15.33 16.68
N LYS A 5 5.80 -14.85 17.85
CA LYS A 5 5.07 -13.59 18.04
C LYS A 5 5.79 -12.81 19.11
N ARG A 6 6.13 -11.56 18.85
CA ARG A 6 6.83 -10.69 19.81
C ARG A 6 6.33 -9.26 19.71
N LEU A 7 6.62 -8.49 20.72
CA LEU A 7 6.39 -7.04 20.73
C LEU A 7 7.74 -6.34 20.73
N ILE A 8 7.92 -5.32 19.88
CA ILE A 8 9.08 -4.45 19.93
C ILE A 8 8.69 -3.09 20.49
N SER A 9 9.59 -2.46 21.27
CA SER A 9 9.38 -1.09 21.74
C SER A 9 9.49 -0.12 20.55
N ILE A 10 8.57 0.82 20.47
CA ILE A 10 8.54 1.85 19.42
C ILE A 10 9.66 2.84 19.62
N THR A 11 9.79 3.36 20.84
CA THR A 11 10.79 4.36 21.22
C THR A 11 11.81 3.74 22.17
N GLY A 12 12.93 4.44 22.37
CA GLY A 12 13.90 4.08 23.39
C GLY A 12 13.31 4.12 24.80
N MET A 13 14.14 4.01 25.83
CA MET A 13 13.75 3.93 27.24
C MET A 13 12.94 5.14 27.80
N ARG A 14 12.61 6.15 26.98
CA ARG A 14 11.95 7.40 27.38
C ARG A 14 10.45 7.45 27.11
N ASP A 15 9.85 6.41 26.50
CA ASP A 15 8.39 6.38 26.31
C ASP A 15 7.69 5.95 27.61
N ILE A 16 7.03 6.91 28.26
CA ILE A 16 6.28 6.69 29.52
C ILE A 16 5.21 5.61 29.35
N LEU A 17 4.60 5.51 28.16
CA LEU A 17 3.53 4.55 27.89
C LEU A 17 4.06 3.20 27.38
N GLN A 18 5.38 3.06 27.17
CA GLN A 18 6.05 1.84 26.73
C GLN A 18 5.36 1.20 25.49
N ARG A 19 5.01 2.04 24.53
CA ARG A 19 4.31 1.59 23.31
C ARG A 19 5.10 0.52 22.57
N ARG A 20 4.38 -0.44 22.02
CA ARG A 20 4.98 -1.59 21.34
C ARG A 20 4.27 -1.88 20.04
N ILE A 21 5.02 -2.37 19.05
CA ILE A 21 4.50 -2.84 17.77
C ILE A 21 4.57 -4.37 17.74
N PRO A 22 3.49 -5.04 17.34
CA PRO A 22 3.49 -6.49 17.17
C PRO A 22 4.37 -6.89 15.98
N VAL A 23 5.13 -7.96 16.17
CA VAL A 23 5.91 -8.61 15.10
C VAL A 23 5.51 -10.07 15.06
N MET A 24 5.21 -10.55 13.86
CA MET A 24 5.02 -11.97 13.57
C MET A 24 6.20 -12.47 12.73
N SER A 25 6.63 -13.70 12.96
CA SER A 25 7.62 -14.35 12.10
C SER A 25 7.28 -15.83 11.91
N LEU A 26 7.64 -16.32 10.74
CA LEU A 26 7.53 -17.70 10.35
C LEU A 26 8.79 -18.05 9.56
N ASP A 27 9.62 -18.92 10.13
CA ASP A 27 10.90 -19.29 9.58
C ASP A 27 10.88 -20.76 9.16
N SER A 28 11.28 -21.04 7.93
CA SER A 28 11.56 -22.40 7.46
C SER A 28 12.85 -22.93 8.09
N THR A 29 13.06 -24.25 8.00
CA THR A 29 14.35 -24.86 8.35
C THR A 29 15.35 -24.80 7.20
N SER A 30 14.90 -24.44 6.00
CA SER A 30 15.74 -24.35 4.80
C SER A 30 16.13 -22.90 4.50
N PRO A 31 17.38 -22.61 4.18
CA PRO A 31 17.79 -21.27 3.76
C PRO A 31 17.01 -20.79 2.53
N GLY A 32 16.72 -19.50 2.46
CA GLY A 32 15.99 -18.91 1.36
C GLY A 32 15.68 -17.42 1.58
N PRO A 33 14.84 -16.81 0.75
CA PRO A 33 14.54 -15.40 0.85
C PRO A 33 13.86 -15.01 2.17
N LEU A 34 14.13 -13.79 2.64
CA LEU A 34 13.42 -13.14 3.73
C LEU A 34 12.47 -12.09 3.14
N VAL A 35 11.18 -12.27 3.37
CA VAL A 35 10.14 -11.32 2.97
C VAL A 35 9.54 -10.66 4.20
N TRP A 36 9.45 -9.33 4.19
CA TRP A 36 8.69 -8.56 5.18
C TRP A 36 7.35 -8.12 4.62
N LEU A 37 6.33 -8.23 5.46
CA LEU A 37 5.01 -7.65 5.25
C LEU A 37 4.80 -6.53 6.27
N THR A 38 4.33 -5.38 5.82
CA THR A 38 3.95 -4.28 6.70
C THR A 38 2.48 -3.93 6.48
N ALA A 39 1.76 -3.58 7.53
CA ALA A 39 0.35 -3.22 7.43
C ALA A 39 -0.05 -2.21 8.50
N CYS A 40 -1.12 -1.47 8.21
CA CYS A 40 -1.70 -0.49 9.11
C CYS A 40 -0.68 0.59 9.54
N ILE A 41 0.10 1.11 8.59
CA ILE A 41 0.91 2.32 8.77
C ILE A 41 -0.03 3.52 8.99
N HIS A 42 -1.14 3.57 8.27
CA HIS A 42 -2.25 4.43 8.57
C HIS A 42 -3.26 3.65 9.40
N GLY A 43 -3.70 4.21 10.52
CA GLY A 43 -4.48 3.45 11.50
C GLY A 43 -5.91 3.12 11.08
N ASP A 44 -6.44 3.80 10.09
CA ASP A 44 -7.75 3.56 9.47
C ASP A 44 -7.71 2.51 8.33
N GLU A 45 -6.51 2.07 7.92
CA GLU A 45 -6.30 1.08 6.87
C GLU A 45 -6.17 -0.35 7.43
N VAL A 46 -7.29 -0.89 7.89
CA VAL A 46 -7.33 -2.13 8.69
C VAL A 46 -7.31 -3.43 7.86
N GLY A 47 -7.64 -3.35 6.57
CA GLY A 47 -7.67 -4.51 5.67
C GLY A 47 -6.31 -5.20 5.55
N GLY A 48 -5.21 -4.44 5.53
CA GLY A 48 -3.86 -4.97 5.50
C GLY A 48 -3.52 -5.89 6.69
N THR A 49 -4.04 -5.57 7.88
CA THR A 49 -3.89 -6.43 9.07
C THR A 49 -4.56 -7.79 8.86
N ALA A 50 -5.78 -7.81 8.30
CA ALA A 50 -6.50 -9.04 8.01
C ALA A 50 -5.75 -9.88 6.95
N ILE A 51 -5.22 -9.23 5.90
CA ILE A 51 -4.39 -9.90 4.88
C ILE A 51 -3.18 -10.58 5.51
N VAL A 52 -2.44 -9.88 6.38
CA VAL A 52 -1.29 -10.48 7.09
C VAL A 52 -1.72 -11.70 7.91
N HIS A 53 -2.86 -11.61 8.61
CA HIS A 53 -3.37 -12.74 9.39
C HIS A 53 -3.67 -13.95 8.51
N ASP A 54 -4.33 -13.74 7.37
CA ASP A 54 -4.71 -14.80 6.43
C ASP A 54 -3.50 -15.41 5.72
N VAL A 55 -2.51 -14.59 5.34
CA VAL A 55 -1.23 -15.08 4.80
C VAL A 55 -0.54 -15.99 5.81
N PHE A 56 -0.41 -15.57 7.07
CA PHE A 56 0.20 -16.41 8.11
C PHE A 56 -0.62 -17.67 8.43
N ALA A 57 -1.93 -17.62 8.30
CA ALA A 57 -2.78 -18.80 8.43
C ALA A 57 -2.53 -19.78 7.28
N ALA A 58 -2.50 -19.31 6.05
CA ALA A 58 -2.17 -20.13 4.86
C ALA A 58 -0.77 -20.75 4.95
N LEU A 59 0.25 -19.96 5.32
CA LEU A 59 1.62 -20.45 5.46
C LEU A 59 1.78 -21.52 6.55
N ARG A 60 0.98 -21.48 7.61
CA ARG A 60 0.96 -22.56 8.62
C ARG A 60 0.31 -23.81 8.10
N ALA A 61 -0.67 -23.71 7.20
CA ALA A 61 -1.39 -24.85 6.63
C ALA A 61 -0.61 -25.52 5.49
N THR A 62 0.06 -24.76 4.63
CA THR A 62 0.75 -25.26 3.44
C THR A 62 2.24 -25.57 3.66
N ALA A 63 2.82 -25.11 4.75
CA ALA A 63 4.23 -25.05 5.07
C ALA A 63 5.07 -24.13 4.18
N LEU A 64 6.00 -23.42 4.82
CA LEU A 64 7.03 -22.62 4.15
C LEU A 64 8.20 -23.54 3.76
N LEU A 65 8.48 -23.68 2.47
CA LEU A 65 9.51 -24.58 1.94
C LEU A 65 10.92 -24.10 2.26
N ARG A 66 11.15 -22.78 2.14
CA ARG A 66 12.46 -22.15 2.35
C ARG A 66 12.29 -20.69 2.77
N GLY A 67 13.34 -20.13 3.39
CA GLY A 67 13.39 -18.72 3.79
C GLY A 67 12.50 -18.38 4.99
N ALA A 68 12.11 -17.13 5.09
CA ALA A 68 11.32 -16.62 6.20
C ALA A 68 10.32 -15.54 5.75
N VAL A 69 9.19 -15.45 6.44
CA VAL A 69 8.23 -14.36 6.32
C VAL A 69 8.07 -13.70 7.67
N HIS A 70 8.39 -12.41 7.74
CA HIS A 70 8.21 -11.58 8.91
C HIS A 70 7.13 -10.53 8.64
N ALA A 71 6.45 -10.05 9.67
CA ALA A 71 5.43 -9.03 9.50
C ALA A 71 5.29 -8.08 10.68
N PHE A 72 4.97 -6.83 10.35
CA PHE A 72 4.33 -5.87 11.24
C PHE A 72 2.83 -5.81 10.90
N PRO A 73 1.96 -6.59 11.58
CA PRO A 73 0.56 -6.66 11.20
C PRO A 73 -0.25 -5.40 11.55
N LEU A 74 0.23 -4.60 12.50
CA LEU A 74 -0.41 -3.37 12.93
C LEU A 74 0.66 -2.41 13.46
N ILE A 75 1.01 -1.43 12.64
CA ILE A 75 2.09 -0.48 12.95
C ILE A 75 1.56 0.69 13.77
N ASN A 76 0.53 1.37 13.30
CA ASN A 76 -0.03 2.56 13.92
C ASN A 76 -1.20 2.21 14.85
N SER A 77 -0.90 1.66 16.03
CA SER A 77 -1.93 1.31 17.01
C SER A 77 -2.70 2.53 17.52
N MET A 78 -2.08 3.70 17.61
CA MET A 78 -2.73 4.93 18.04
C MET A 78 -3.75 5.42 17.01
N GLY A 79 -3.38 5.42 15.74
CA GLY A 79 -4.30 5.71 14.64
C GLY A 79 -5.42 4.68 14.56
N PHE A 80 -5.12 3.40 14.73
CA PHE A 80 -6.11 2.32 14.76
C PHE A 80 -7.19 2.53 15.85
N GLU A 81 -6.79 2.83 17.07
CA GLU A 81 -7.73 3.10 18.17
C GLU A 81 -8.64 4.30 17.92
N ASN A 82 -8.18 5.26 17.15
CA ASN A 82 -8.90 6.51 16.88
C ASN A 82 -9.46 6.61 15.45
N VAL A 83 -9.37 5.53 14.68
CA VAL A 83 -9.82 5.46 13.28
C VAL A 83 -9.24 6.64 12.49
N SER A 84 -7.93 6.80 12.56
CA SER A 84 -7.21 7.94 11.99
C SER A 84 -6.02 7.48 11.16
N ARG A 85 -5.84 8.09 10.00
CA ARG A 85 -4.63 7.96 9.20
C ARG A 85 -3.37 8.34 9.98
N PHE A 86 -3.47 9.39 10.80
CA PHE A 86 -2.34 10.03 11.45
C PHE A 86 -1.99 9.41 12.80
N ILE A 87 -0.76 9.68 13.28
CA ILE A 87 -0.40 9.47 14.67
C ILE A 87 -1.05 10.58 15.49
N ASN A 88 -1.87 10.20 16.47
CA ASN A 88 -2.71 11.16 17.20
C ASN A 88 -1.97 12.28 17.92
N THR A 89 -0.81 11.97 18.49
CA THR A 89 -0.04 12.95 19.28
C THR A 89 0.45 14.11 18.43
N ASP A 90 1.01 13.81 17.27
CA ASP A 90 1.68 14.81 16.42
C ASP A 90 0.88 15.13 15.16
N ARG A 91 -0.17 14.36 14.86
CA ARG A 91 -0.93 14.39 13.60
C ARG A 91 -0.05 14.27 12.36
N GLU A 92 1.06 13.55 12.51
CA GLU A 92 1.96 13.27 11.41
C GLU A 92 1.48 12.08 10.61
N ASP A 93 1.69 12.12 9.32
CA ASP A 93 1.57 10.97 8.44
C ASP A 93 2.83 10.12 8.58
N LEU A 94 2.71 8.95 9.24
CA LEU A 94 3.85 8.08 9.47
C LEU A 94 4.53 7.64 8.17
N ASN A 95 3.75 7.50 7.08
CA ASN A 95 4.28 7.16 5.76
C ASN A 95 4.88 8.37 5.01
N ARG A 96 5.21 9.44 5.75
CA ARG A 96 6.01 10.58 5.30
C ARG A 96 7.21 10.83 6.22
N CYS A 97 7.44 9.93 7.20
CA CYS A 97 8.49 10.09 8.20
C CYS A 97 9.71 9.20 7.93
N PHE A 98 9.71 8.30 6.94
CA PHE A 98 10.83 7.39 6.67
C PHE A 98 12.01 8.10 5.98
N PRO A 99 13.27 7.67 6.27
CA PRO A 99 13.69 6.56 7.14
C PRO A 99 13.64 6.85 8.63
N GLY A 100 13.21 8.03 9.04
CA GLY A 100 13.06 8.46 10.42
C GLY A 100 14.31 8.99 11.08
N ASP A 101 14.13 9.61 12.24
CA ASP A 101 15.19 10.12 13.13
C ASP A 101 14.95 9.66 14.56
N ALA A 102 15.96 9.10 15.21
CA ALA A 102 15.90 8.66 16.60
C ALA A 102 15.70 9.80 17.62
N HIS A 103 15.98 11.03 17.22
CA HIS A 103 15.84 12.24 18.02
C HIS A 103 14.75 13.21 17.51
N GLY A 104 14.05 12.81 16.45
CA GLY A 104 13.00 13.59 15.84
C GLY A 104 11.65 13.48 16.55
N SER A 105 10.58 13.79 15.84
CA SER A 105 9.20 13.67 16.30
C SER A 105 8.83 12.23 16.68
N MET A 106 7.63 12.03 17.24
CA MET A 106 7.15 10.69 17.55
C MET A 106 7.05 9.84 16.27
N GLY A 107 6.56 10.41 15.18
CA GLY A 107 6.48 9.74 13.88
C GLY A 107 7.85 9.32 13.35
N GLU A 108 8.82 10.24 13.39
CA GLU A 108 10.19 9.95 12.95
C GLU A 108 10.88 8.90 13.82
N GLN A 109 10.65 8.88 15.14
CA GLN A 109 11.19 7.85 16.01
C GLN A 109 10.59 6.46 15.73
N ILE A 110 9.28 6.40 15.46
CA ILE A 110 8.60 5.15 15.07
C ILE A 110 9.15 4.69 13.70
N ALA A 111 9.16 5.57 12.71
CA ALA A 111 9.68 5.28 11.37
C ALA A 111 11.12 4.76 11.43
N ARG A 112 11.99 5.42 12.20
CA ARG A 112 13.37 4.97 12.41
C ARG A 112 13.44 3.57 13.00
N ARG A 113 12.63 3.27 14.00
CA ARG A 113 12.61 1.95 14.65
C ARG A 113 12.17 0.84 13.69
N LEU A 114 11.14 1.10 12.89
CA LEU A 114 10.66 0.17 11.86
C LEU A 114 11.72 -0.05 10.79
N PHE A 115 12.23 1.03 10.24
CA PHE A 115 13.24 1.02 9.19
C PHE A 115 14.49 0.26 9.64
N ASP A 116 15.02 0.55 10.83
CA ASP A 116 16.17 -0.17 11.39
C ASP A 116 15.88 -1.66 11.61
N THR A 117 14.67 -2.01 12.04
CA THR A 117 14.32 -3.42 12.28
C THR A 117 14.28 -4.20 10.97
N ILE A 118 13.70 -3.62 9.93
CA ILE A 118 13.63 -4.22 8.59
C ILE A 118 15.04 -4.30 7.97
N THR A 119 15.75 -3.18 7.87
CA THR A 119 17.03 -3.12 7.16
C THR A 119 18.12 -3.96 7.81
N LYS A 120 18.17 -4.02 9.15
CA LYS A 120 19.13 -4.89 9.88
C LYS A 120 18.90 -6.38 9.65
N SER A 121 17.72 -6.79 9.23
CA SER A 121 17.43 -8.17 8.88
C SER A 121 17.82 -8.53 7.45
N GLN A 122 18.21 -7.55 6.63
CA GLN A 122 18.62 -7.71 5.22
C GLN A 122 17.58 -8.47 4.40
N PRO A 123 16.35 -7.98 4.26
CA PRO A 123 15.30 -8.70 3.52
C PRO A 123 15.58 -8.66 2.01
N ASP A 124 15.11 -9.69 1.32
CA ASP A 124 15.11 -9.76 -0.14
C ASP A 124 13.95 -8.97 -0.76
N LEU A 125 12.88 -8.77 0.01
CA LEU A 125 11.69 -8.03 -0.42
C LEU A 125 10.89 -7.51 0.77
N VAL A 126 10.31 -6.32 0.60
CA VAL A 126 9.28 -5.79 1.50
C VAL A 126 8.00 -5.51 0.73
N ILE A 127 6.87 -5.95 1.25
CA ILE A 127 5.53 -5.66 0.71
C ILE A 127 4.80 -4.82 1.74
N ASP A 128 4.53 -3.56 1.41
CA ASP A 128 3.76 -2.64 2.24
C ASP A 128 2.28 -2.72 1.85
N ILE A 129 1.42 -3.08 2.80
CA ILE A 129 0.01 -3.34 2.53
C ILE A 129 -0.80 -2.19 3.10
N HIS A 130 -1.39 -1.43 2.20
CA HIS A 130 -2.24 -0.29 2.43
C HIS A 130 -3.68 -0.55 2.04
N ASN A 131 -4.54 0.38 2.38
CA ASN A 131 -5.87 0.52 1.83
C ASN A 131 -6.03 1.96 1.30
N ASP A 132 -6.70 2.09 0.17
CA ASP A 132 -6.98 3.36 -0.47
C ASP A 132 -8.35 3.92 -0.01
N TRP A 133 -9.02 4.70 -0.81
CA TRP A 133 -10.38 5.18 -0.51
C TRP A 133 -11.37 4.03 -0.32
N VAL A 134 -12.44 4.26 0.44
CA VAL A 134 -13.48 3.24 0.72
C VAL A 134 -14.00 2.57 -0.55
N ARG A 135 -14.11 3.35 -1.63
CA ARG A 135 -14.50 2.86 -2.95
C ARG A 135 -13.29 2.75 -3.86
N SER A 136 -12.51 1.69 -3.70
CA SER A 136 -11.34 1.40 -4.54
C SER A 136 -11.23 -0.10 -4.84
N VAL A 137 -10.43 -0.43 -5.84
CA VAL A 137 -10.08 -1.81 -6.20
C VAL A 137 -8.66 -2.12 -5.78
N PRO A 138 -8.31 -3.40 -5.51
CA PRO A 138 -6.94 -3.77 -5.23
C PRO A 138 -6.00 -3.57 -6.43
N TYR A 139 -4.81 -3.00 -6.18
CA TYR A 139 -3.74 -2.84 -7.17
C TYR A 139 -2.35 -2.90 -6.53
N ALA A 140 -1.33 -3.20 -7.34
CA ALA A 140 0.07 -3.15 -6.91
C ALA A 140 0.66 -1.81 -7.38
N LEU A 141 1.20 -1.04 -6.44
CA LEU A 141 1.81 0.26 -6.69
C LEU A 141 3.32 0.15 -6.58
N VAL A 142 4.01 0.56 -7.62
CA VAL A 142 5.48 0.65 -7.67
C VAL A 142 5.86 2.13 -7.64
N GLU A 143 6.66 2.50 -6.67
CA GLU A 143 7.23 3.85 -6.63
C GLU A 143 8.39 3.96 -7.65
N PRO A 144 8.51 5.08 -8.37
CA PRO A 144 9.66 5.31 -9.22
C PRO A 144 10.91 5.27 -8.33
N GLY A 145 11.93 4.56 -8.80
CA GLY A 145 13.20 4.56 -8.09
C GLY A 145 13.75 5.99 -8.00
N ALA A 146 14.31 6.34 -6.84
CA ALA A 146 15.07 7.58 -6.72
C ALA A 146 16.18 7.60 -7.78
N GLU A 147 16.68 8.79 -8.15
CA GLU A 147 17.78 8.96 -9.11
C GLU A 147 19.01 8.08 -8.79
N HIS A 148 19.11 7.54 -7.58
CA HIS A 148 20.19 6.72 -7.06
C HIS A 148 19.82 5.23 -6.87
N SER A 149 18.58 4.82 -7.12
CA SER A 149 18.23 3.39 -7.09
C SER A 149 18.78 2.69 -8.34
N SER A 150 19.37 1.51 -8.14
CA SER A 150 19.88 0.75 -9.28
C SER A 150 18.73 0.29 -10.17
N GLN A 151 18.93 0.33 -11.48
CA GLN A 151 17.97 -0.23 -12.44
C GLN A 151 17.65 -1.70 -12.14
N GLU A 152 18.57 -2.41 -11.51
CA GLU A 152 18.39 -3.81 -11.10
C GLU A 152 17.30 -3.94 -10.02
N ILE A 153 17.31 -3.08 -8.98
CA ILE A 153 16.29 -3.07 -7.93
C ILE A 153 14.92 -2.77 -8.53
N HIS A 154 14.82 -1.75 -9.39
CA HIS A 154 13.57 -1.42 -10.06
C HIS A 154 13.02 -2.59 -10.89
N GLN A 155 13.86 -3.28 -11.67
CA GLN A 155 13.46 -4.47 -12.43
C GLN A 155 13.02 -5.63 -11.51
N GLN A 156 13.69 -5.80 -10.37
CA GLN A 156 13.30 -6.80 -9.38
C GLN A 156 11.92 -6.46 -8.77
N VAL A 157 11.69 -5.22 -8.38
CA VAL A 157 10.41 -4.73 -7.86
C VAL A 157 9.30 -4.96 -8.88
N LEU A 158 9.49 -4.54 -10.14
CA LEU A 158 8.51 -4.75 -11.21
C LEU A 158 8.19 -6.24 -11.42
N ARG A 159 9.19 -7.12 -11.37
CA ARG A 159 8.98 -8.57 -11.49
C ARG A 159 8.12 -9.11 -10.36
N MET A 160 8.40 -8.69 -9.10
CA MET A 160 7.64 -9.14 -7.93
C MET A 160 6.21 -8.57 -7.94
N ALA A 161 6.06 -7.29 -8.24
CA ALA A 161 4.75 -6.64 -8.32
C ALA A 161 3.86 -7.25 -9.42
N ARG A 162 4.44 -7.63 -10.58
CA ARG A 162 3.70 -8.37 -11.63
C ARG A 162 3.20 -9.72 -11.16
N SER A 163 3.93 -10.41 -10.28
CA SER A 163 3.52 -11.73 -9.81
C SER A 163 2.28 -11.69 -8.90
N THR A 164 1.87 -10.52 -8.42
CA THR A 164 0.64 -10.34 -7.63
C THR A 164 -0.64 -10.64 -8.41
N ASN A 165 -0.60 -10.57 -9.74
CA ASN A 165 -1.75 -10.64 -10.65
C ASN A 165 -2.78 -9.51 -10.45
N LEU A 166 -2.44 -8.45 -9.72
CA LEU A 166 -3.23 -7.22 -9.62
C LEU A 166 -2.91 -6.26 -10.78
N LEU A 167 -3.70 -5.20 -10.94
CA LEU A 167 -3.31 -4.10 -11.80
C LEU A 167 -1.96 -3.56 -11.32
N LEU A 168 -0.99 -3.49 -12.23
CA LEU A 168 0.33 -2.94 -11.91
C LEU A 168 0.34 -1.47 -12.28
N VAL A 169 0.57 -0.63 -11.28
CA VAL A 169 0.55 0.82 -11.39
C VAL A 169 1.91 1.35 -10.96
N GLU A 170 2.46 2.25 -11.74
CA GLU A 170 3.66 3.00 -11.39
C GLU A 170 3.25 4.41 -10.98
N ASP A 171 3.70 4.84 -9.80
CA ASP A 171 3.41 6.19 -9.35
C ASP A 171 4.18 7.19 -10.21
N SER A 172 3.59 8.34 -10.45
CA SER A 172 4.26 9.40 -11.20
C SER A 172 5.02 10.29 -10.20
N ASP A 173 6.26 10.60 -10.53
CA ASP A 173 7.21 11.41 -9.75
C ASP A 173 6.73 12.86 -9.44
N VAL A 174 5.43 13.11 -9.51
CA VAL A 174 4.83 14.44 -9.34
C VAL A 174 4.84 14.91 -7.88
N LEU A 175 5.04 14.00 -6.93
CA LEU A 175 5.08 14.33 -5.51
C LEU A 175 6.46 14.00 -4.93
N HIS A 176 7.34 14.99 -4.83
CA HIS A 176 8.67 14.88 -4.16
C HIS A 176 8.63 14.27 -2.73
N SER A 177 7.45 13.95 -2.22
CA SER A 177 7.24 13.32 -0.91
C SER A 177 7.34 11.78 -0.92
N LEU A 178 7.42 11.13 -2.07
CA LEU A 178 7.49 9.66 -2.15
C LEU A 178 8.77 9.08 -1.56
N HIS A 179 9.86 9.82 -1.54
CA HIS A 179 11.12 9.37 -0.92
C HIS A 179 11.00 9.13 0.59
N ASN A 180 9.99 9.68 1.24
CA ASN A 180 9.75 9.56 2.68
C ASN A 180 8.66 8.52 3.03
N THR A 181 8.17 7.76 2.05
CA THR A 181 7.35 6.58 2.28
C THR A 181 8.23 5.41 2.76
N LEU A 182 7.63 4.39 3.35
CA LEU A 182 8.39 3.19 3.73
C LEU A 182 9.01 2.52 2.49
N ALA A 183 8.22 2.30 1.44
CA ALA A 183 8.69 1.65 0.22
C ALA A 183 9.79 2.49 -0.46
N GLY A 184 9.58 3.80 -0.63
CA GLY A 184 10.58 4.71 -1.22
C GLY A 184 11.89 4.75 -0.44
N ALA A 185 11.83 4.84 0.89
CA ALA A 185 13.02 4.84 1.74
C ALA A 185 13.79 3.50 1.68
N LEU A 186 13.07 2.36 1.59
CA LEU A 186 13.69 1.04 1.43
C LEU A 186 14.36 0.89 0.07
N ILE A 187 13.71 1.30 -1.02
CA ILE A 187 14.30 1.31 -2.37
C ILE A 187 15.57 2.16 -2.38
N ASN A 188 15.56 3.34 -1.75
CA ASN A 188 16.73 4.20 -1.61
C ASN A 188 17.86 3.55 -0.80
N ALA A 189 17.54 2.67 0.13
CA ALA A 189 18.51 1.88 0.89
C ALA A 189 18.96 0.59 0.17
N GLY A 190 18.54 0.37 -1.07
CA GLY A 190 18.93 -0.79 -1.86
C GLY A 190 18.10 -2.06 -1.56
N ILE A 191 16.95 -1.92 -0.93
CA ILE A 191 16.05 -3.02 -0.58
C ILE A 191 14.83 -2.97 -1.49
N PRO A 192 14.55 -4.03 -2.26
CA PRO A 192 13.34 -4.10 -3.09
C PRO A 192 12.06 -3.97 -2.24
N ALA A 193 11.19 -3.03 -2.60
CA ALA A 193 9.91 -2.83 -1.92
C ALA A 193 8.84 -2.36 -2.90
N PHE A 194 7.58 -2.69 -2.65
CA PHE A 194 6.44 -2.15 -3.36
C PHE A 194 5.20 -2.17 -2.45
N THR A 195 4.18 -1.43 -2.83
CA THR A 195 2.93 -1.32 -2.08
C THR A 195 1.82 -2.16 -2.73
N ILE A 196 1.00 -2.82 -1.92
CA ILE A 196 -0.30 -3.34 -2.33
C ILE A 196 -1.36 -2.45 -1.71
N GLU A 197 -2.10 -1.75 -2.55
CA GLU A 197 -3.33 -1.07 -2.17
C GLU A 197 -4.46 -2.09 -2.21
N ALA A 198 -4.97 -2.49 -1.06
CA ALA A 198 -5.86 -3.64 -0.92
C ALA A 198 -7.34 -3.22 -0.81
N GLY A 199 -7.79 -2.29 -1.66
CA GLY A 199 -9.16 -1.81 -1.63
C GLY A 199 -9.40 -0.78 -0.52
N GLY A 200 -10.65 -0.63 -0.09
CA GLY A 200 -11.09 0.48 0.75
C GLY A 200 -10.65 0.46 2.20
N ALA A 201 -10.39 1.65 2.75
CA ALA A 201 -10.10 1.90 4.16
C ALA A 201 -11.36 1.75 5.07
N PHE A 202 -11.18 1.88 6.37
CA PHE A 202 -12.19 1.87 7.45
C PHE A 202 -12.92 0.55 7.68
N ALA A 203 -12.92 -0.39 6.76
CA ALA A 203 -13.63 -1.65 6.88
C ALA A 203 -12.80 -2.82 6.36
N ILE A 204 -13.09 -4.01 6.87
CA ILE A 204 -12.56 -5.24 6.30
C ILE A 204 -13.55 -5.71 5.23
N VAL A 205 -13.11 -5.62 3.97
CA VAL A 205 -13.86 -6.10 2.81
C VAL A 205 -13.26 -7.43 2.39
N GLU A 206 -13.99 -8.53 2.64
CA GLU A 206 -13.47 -9.89 2.44
C GLU A 206 -12.94 -10.14 1.03
N GLU A 207 -13.58 -9.62 -0.01
CA GLU A 207 -13.12 -9.75 -1.39
C GLU A 207 -11.73 -9.12 -1.58
N SER A 208 -11.50 -7.94 -1.01
CA SER A 208 -10.22 -7.24 -1.03
C SER A 208 -9.16 -7.97 -0.20
N VAL A 209 -9.53 -8.51 0.96
CA VAL A 209 -8.64 -9.31 1.81
C VAL A 209 -8.19 -10.57 1.06
N LEU A 210 -9.11 -11.28 0.43
CA LEU A 210 -8.79 -12.47 -0.36
C LEU A 210 -7.87 -12.12 -1.54
N ALA A 211 -8.14 -11.02 -2.26
CA ALA A 211 -7.30 -10.57 -3.37
C ALA A 211 -5.89 -10.19 -2.89
N GLY A 212 -5.76 -9.44 -1.79
CA GLY A 212 -4.47 -9.08 -1.20
C GLY A 212 -3.70 -10.27 -0.66
N ARG A 213 -4.37 -11.21 0.03
CA ARG A 213 -3.77 -12.48 0.47
C ARG A 213 -3.21 -13.27 -0.71
N ASP A 214 -4.02 -13.48 -1.75
CA ASP A 214 -3.64 -14.26 -2.92
C ASP A 214 -2.49 -13.59 -3.69
N ALA A 215 -2.47 -12.26 -3.74
CA ALA A 215 -1.38 -11.48 -4.30
C ALA A 215 -0.05 -11.72 -3.54
N VAL A 216 -0.06 -11.65 -2.21
CA VAL A 216 1.13 -11.94 -1.39
C VAL A 216 1.58 -13.39 -1.58
N LEU A 217 0.66 -14.37 -1.54
CA LEU A 217 1.01 -15.78 -1.74
C LEU A 217 1.57 -16.03 -3.14
N ALA A 218 1.09 -15.36 -4.17
CA ALA A 218 1.63 -15.45 -5.54
C ALA A 218 3.07 -14.91 -5.62
N VAL A 219 3.39 -13.84 -4.88
CA VAL A 219 4.77 -13.33 -4.75
C VAL A 219 5.66 -14.37 -4.06
N LEU A 220 5.21 -14.95 -2.95
CA LEU A 220 5.98 -15.98 -2.23
C LEU A 220 6.20 -17.23 -3.09
N GLN A 221 5.23 -17.61 -3.92
CA GLN A 221 5.39 -18.67 -4.92
C GLN A 221 6.41 -18.30 -6.00
N CYS A 222 6.40 -17.05 -6.49
CA CYS A 222 7.38 -16.57 -7.47
C CYS A 222 8.82 -16.61 -6.91
N LEU A 223 8.98 -16.55 -5.59
CA LEU A 223 10.25 -16.70 -4.87
C LEU A 223 10.57 -18.15 -4.48
N ASP A 224 9.81 -19.14 -4.96
CA ASP A 224 9.91 -20.55 -4.63
C ASP A 224 9.88 -20.84 -3.11
N MET A 225 9.14 -20.01 -2.36
CA MET A 225 9.00 -20.15 -0.90
C MET A 225 7.86 -21.07 -0.50
N ILE A 226 6.86 -21.22 -1.36
CA ILE A 226 5.67 -22.05 -1.13
C ILE A 226 5.23 -22.74 -2.42
N GLU A 227 4.49 -23.86 -2.29
CA GLU A 227 3.63 -24.37 -3.35
C GLU A 227 2.23 -23.77 -3.19
N TYR A 228 1.76 -23.02 -4.16
CA TYR A 228 0.45 -22.40 -4.15
C TYR A 228 -0.23 -22.60 -5.50
N PRO A 229 -1.52 -22.93 -5.56
CA PRO A 229 -2.23 -23.04 -6.83
C PRO A 229 -2.10 -21.72 -7.59
N LYS A 230 -1.71 -21.79 -8.88
CA LYS A 230 -1.63 -20.56 -9.70
C LYS A 230 -2.95 -19.83 -9.61
N ALA A 231 -2.93 -18.60 -9.08
CA ALA A 231 -4.08 -17.72 -9.10
C ALA A 231 -4.61 -17.61 -10.53
N ARG A 232 -5.92 -17.65 -10.70
CA ARG A 232 -6.51 -17.34 -12.01
C ARG A 232 -6.15 -15.88 -12.31
N ASN A 233 -5.42 -15.65 -13.40
CA ASN A 233 -5.16 -14.29 -13.87
C ASN A 233 -6.51 -13.59 -14.10
N THR A 234 -6.93 -12.79 -13.15
CA THR A 234 -8.15 -11.98 -13.24
C THR A 234 -7.94 -10.74 -14.11
N HIS A 235 -6.69 -10.30 -14.19
CA HIS A 235 -6.27 -9.24 -15.11
C HIS A 235 -5.10 -9.77 -15.95
N ASN A 236 -5.24 -9.76 -17.27
CA ASN A 236 -4.10 -9.94 -18.18
C ASN A 236 -3.12 -8.81 -17.86
N GLY A 237 -2.16 -9.08 -16.96
CA GLY A 237 -1.19 -8.11 -16.50
C GLY A 237 -0.60 -7.39 -17.70
N ALA A 238 -0.84 -6.10 -17.84
CA ALA A 238 -0.24 -5.29 -18.87
C ALA A 238 1.27 -5.51 -18.81
N ALA A 239 1.89 -5.79 -19.94
CA ALA A 239 3.34 -5.99 -20.02
C ALA A 239 4.11 -4.76 -19.52
N VAL A 240 3.46 -3.59 -19.54
CA VAL A 240 3.96 -2.29 -19.11
C VAL A 240 3.11 -1.81 -17.93
N PRO A 241 3.70 -1.26 -16.85
CA PRO A 241 2.93 -0.66 -15.78
C PRO A 241 2.01 0.45 -16.28
N LEU A 242 0.83 0.55 -15.70
CA LEU A 242 -0.08 1.67 -15.89
C LEU A 242 0.44 2.87 -15.10
N LYS A 243 0.15 4.07 -15.55
CA LYS A 243 0.63 5.29 -14.91
C LYS A 243 -0.40 5.83 -13.94
N TYR A 244 -0.03 6.00 -12.66
CA TYR A 244 -0.91 6.65 -11.70
C TYR A 244 -1.13 8.12 -12.07
N THR A 245 -2.37 8.56 -12.00
CA THR A 245 -2.71 9.98 -12.09
C THR A 245 -3.81 10.38 -11.13
N ASN A 246 -3.69 11.58 -10.60
CA ASN A 246 -4.69 12.26 -9.79
C ASN A 246 -5.60 13.18 -10.62
N GLN A 247 -5.46 13.16 -11.94
CA GLN A 247 -6.23 14.00 -12.85
C GLN A 247 -7.54 13.31 -13.30
N PRO A 248 -8.61 14.09 -13.53
CA PRO A 248 -8.70 15.54 -13.38
C PRO A 248 -8.87 15.97 -11.94
N LEU A 249 -8.26 17.10 -11.53
CA LEU A 249 -8.59 17.78 -10.28
C LEU A 249 -9.90 18.53 -10.43
N CYS A 250 -10.66 18.64 -9.34
CA CYS A 250 -11.85 19.44 -9.28
C CYS A 250 -11.50 20.94 -9.30
N THR A 251 -12.19 21.74 -10.09
CA THR A 251 -12.01 23.21 -10.16
C THR A 251 -13.12 23.99 -9.46
N SER A 252 -14.25 23.32 -9.20
CA SER A 252 -15.42 23.88 -8.53
C SER A 252 -15.63 23.28 -7.14
N SER A 253 -16.30 24.02 -6.27
CA SER A 253 -16.81 23.47 -5.01
C SER A 253 -18.26 23.01 -5.15
N GLY A 254 -18.64 21.92 -4.47
CA GLY A 254 -20.03 21.44 -4.50
C GLY A 254 -20.19 20.02 -4.06
N LEU A 255 -21.28 19.41 -4.51
CA LEU A 255 -21.61 18.00 -4.32
C LEU A 255 -21.21 17.20 -5.54
N ILE A 256 -20.32 16.22 -5.39
CA ILE A 256 -19.88 15.36 -6.48
C ILE A 256 -20.79 14.14 -6.64
N ARG A 257 -21.07 13.80 -7.88
CA ARG A 257 -21.72 12.55 -8.28
C ARG A 257 -20.89 11.87 -9.34
N PHE A 258 -20.41 10.66 -9.05
CA PHE A 258 -19.62 9.86 -9.97
C PHE A 258 -20.51 9.16 -11.01
N GLU A 259 -20.01 9.08 -12.24
CA GLU A 259 -20.64 8.37 -13.36
C GLU A 259 -19.88 7.09 -13.73
N VAL A 260 -18.84 6.76 -12.96
CA VAL A 260 -17.99 5.57 -13.11
C VAL A 260 -17.84 4.84 -11.79
N SER A 261 -17.37 3.60 -11.87
CA SER A 261 -17.14 2.74 -10.71
C SER A 261 -15.66 2.33 -10.63
N PRO A 262 -15.11 2.02 -9.44
CA PRO A 262 -13.78 1.42 -9.31
C PRO A 262 -13.67 0.14 -10.16
N GLY A 263 -12.53 -0.03 -10.83
CA GLY A 263 -12.27 -1.12 -11.76
C GLY A 263 -12.77 -0.88 -13.18
N GLU A 264 -13.58 0.14 -13.42
CA GLU A 264 -14.13 0.44 -14.76
C GLU A 264 -13.03 0.92 -15.72
N ALA A 265 -13.03 0.35 -16.92
CA ALA A 265 -12.20 0.83 -18.03
C ALA A 265 -12.81 2.11 -18.62
N ILE A 266 -12.02 3.16 -18.71
CA ILE A 266 -12.45 4.49 -19.18
C ILE A 266 -11.75 4.88 -20.49
N LYS A 267 -12.42 5.73 -21.26
CA LYS A 267 -11.91 6.29 -22.50
C LYS A 267 -11.59 7.78 -22.32
N ARG A 268 -10.64 8.27 -23.12
CA ARG A 268 -10.34 9.71 -23.17
C ARG A 268 -11.62 10.53 -23.39
N LYS A 269 -11.79 11.61 -22.64
CA LYS A 269 -12.96 12.51 -22.64
C LYS A 269 -14.25 11.91 -22.06
N GLN A 270 -14.25 10.66 -21.60
CA GLN A 270 -15.40 10.09 -20.89
C GLN A 270 -15.72 10.95 -19.67
N ALA A 271 -17.01 11.20 -19.42
CA ALA A 271 -17.45 11.84 -18.17
C ALA A 271 -17.20 10.87 -17.00
N LEU A 272 -16.56 11.35 -15.96
CA LEU A 272 -16.21 10.59 -14.75
C LEU A 272 -17.08 10.98 -13.57
N ALA A 273 -17.36 12.27 -13.45
CA ALA A 273 -18.17 12.83 -12.36
C ALA A 273 -18.74 14.20 -12.75
N ARG A 274 -19.77 14.61 -12.02
CA ARG A 274 -20.32 15.97 -12.08
C ARG A 274 -20.36 16.59 -10.69
N VAL A 275 -20.07 17.87 -10.64
CA VAL A 275 -20.17 18.70 -9.44
C VAL A 275 -21.38 19.59 -9.55
N TYR A 276 -22.18 19.59 -8.50
CA TYR A 276 -23.44 20.35 -8.43
C TYR A 276 -23.39 21.39 -7.31
N SER A 277 -23.96 22.55 -7.58
CA SER A 277 -24.23 23.56 -6.55
C SER A 277 -25.32 23.10 -5.57
N ALA A 278 -25.51 23.85 -4.49
CA ALA A 278 -26.61 23.60 -3.55
C ALA A 278 -28.01 23.77 -4.20
N PHE A 279 -28.10 24.44 -5.34
CA PHE A 279 -29.34 24.64 -6.08
C PHE A 279 -29.57 23.59 -7.17
N GLY A 280 -28.64 22.61 -7.31
CA GLY A 280 -28.75 21.55 -8.32
C GLY A 280 -28.22 21.94 -9.70
N SER A 281 -27.63 23.11 -9.88
CA SER A 281 -26.93 23.46 -11.12
C SER A 281 -25.66 22.64 -11.26
N CYS A 282 -25.41 22.09 -12.46
CA CYS A 282 -24.15 21.41 -12.77
C CYS A 282 -23.08 22.46 -13.04
N GLU A 283 -22.14 22.59 -12.11
CA GLU A 283 -21.07 23.59 -12.16
C GLU A 283 -19.85 23.09 -12.95
N GLU A 284 -19.60 21.75 -12.89
CA GLU A 284 -18.45 21.15 -13.54
C GLU A 284 -18.74 19.70 -13.97
N THR A 285 -18.15 19.28 -15.08
CA THR A 285 -18.08 17.87 -15.50
C THR A 285 -16.63 17.46 -15.62
N LEU A 286 -16.18 16.58 -14.75
CA LEU A 286 -14.83 15.99 -14.77
C LEU A 286 -14.78 14.95 -15.87
N ARG A 287 -13.71 14.99 -16.70
CA ARG A 287 -13.51 14.08 -17.82
C ARG A 287 -12.14 13.46 -17.81
N ALA A 288 -12.04 12.19 -18.23
CA ALA A 288 -10.78 11.49 -18.37
C ALA A 288 -9.84 12.19 -19.36
N THR A 289 -8.59 12.34 -18.97
CA THR A 289 -7.50 12.93 -19.78
C THR A 289 -6.95 11.94 -20.79
N ALA A 290 -6.91 10.65 -20.41
CA ALA A 290 -6.44 9.52 -21.20
C ALA A 290 -7.32 8.27 -20.99
N PRO A 291 -7.18 7.22 -21.79
CA PRO A 291 -7.80 5.93 -21.49
C PRO A 291 -7.08 5.26 -20.31
N GLY A 292 -7.81 4.45 -19.52
CA GLY A 292 -7.24 3.78 -18.37
C GLY A 292 -8.27 3.02 -17.54
N TYR A 293 -8.00 2.86 -16.25
CA TYR A 293 -8.88 2.21 -15.29
C TYR A 293 -9.07 3.10 -14.06
N VAL A 294 -10.28 3.14 -13.54
CA VAL A 294 -10.59 3.81 -12.27
C VAL A 294 -10.05 2.95 -11.13
N LEU A 295 -9.13 3.48 -10.33
CA LEU A 295 -8.61 2.79 -9.14
C LEU A 295 -9.49 3.04 -7.92
N GLY A 296 -9.86 4.30 -7.69
CA GLY A 296 -10.65 4.68 -6.54
C GLY A 296 -11.39 5.99 -6.74
N LEU A 297 -12.39 6.23 -5.88
CA LEU A 297 -13.25 7.40 -5.88
C LEU A 297 -13.26 8.03 -4.49
N GLU A 298 -13.24 9.37 -4.43
CA GLU A 298 -13.33 10.15 -3.18
C GLU A 298 -14.56 9.71 -2.35
N ASP A 299 -14.34 9.54 -1.05
CA ASP A 299 -15.35 9.05 -0.12
C ASP A 299 -16.40 10.10 0.24
N HIS A 300 -15.99 11.37 0.23
CA HIS A 300 -16.86 12.47 0.60
C HIS A 300 -17.61 13.02 -0.61
N ALA A 301 -18.91 13.22 -0.45
CA ALA A 301 -19.73 13.85 -1.49
C ALA A 301 -19.40 15.34 -1.68
N ARG A 302 -18.74 15.99 -0.70
CA ARG A 302 -18.32 17.38 -0.76
C ARG A 302 -16.93 17.49 -1.40
N VAL A 303 -16.80 18.35 -2.40
CA VAL A 303 -15.53 18.63 -3.05
C VAL A 303 -15.17 20.11 -3.01
N LEU A 304 -13.88 20.39 -3.12
CA LEU A 304 -13.31 21.74 -3.15
C LEU A 304 -12.32 21.85 -4.32
N PRO A 305 -12.07 23.06 -4.86
CA PRO A 305 -11.09 23.26 -5.91
C PRO A 305 -9.69 22.74 -5.54
N GLY A 306 -9.00 22.17 -6.52
CA GLY A 306 -7.66 21.59 -6.35
C GLY A 306 -7.63 20.23 -5.67
N ARG A 307 -8.78 19.65 -5.29
CA ARG A 307 -8.83 18.32 -4.68
C ARG A 307 -8.81 17.22 -5.73
N GLN A 308 -8.02 16.21 -5.46
CA GLN A 308 -8.14 14.92 -6.12
C GLN A 308 -9.46 14.28 -5.67
N VAL A 309 -10.24 13.78 -6.63
CA VAL A 309 -11.54 13.13 -6.37
C VAL A 309 -11.63 11.74 -7.00
N ILE A 310 -10.64 11.38 -7.78
CA ILE A 310 -10.56 10.10 -8.48
C ILE A 310 -9.09 9.72 -8.65
N ALA A 311 -8.78 8.44 -8.44
CA ALA A 311 -7.50 7.85 -8.80
C ALA A 311 -7.66 7.02 -10.08
N ILE A 312 -6.78 7.22 -11.03
CA ILE A 312 -6.83 6.55 -12.33
C ILE A 312 -5.46 5.93 -12.63
N ALA A 313 -5.48 4.72 -13.15
CA ALA A 313 -4.34 4.08 -13.80
C ALA A 313 -4.46 4.30 -15.32
N GLU A 314 -3.69 5.24 -15.87
CA GLU A 314 -3.69 5.55 -17.30
C GLU A 314 -2.90 4.51 -18.10
N LEU A 315 -3.38 4.18 -19.29
CA LEU A 315 -2.65 3.40 -20.27
C LEU A 315 -1.46 4.22 -20.79
N PRO A 316 -0.29 3.58 -21.00
CA PRO A 316 0.91 4.26 -21.52
C PRO A 316 0.74 4.82 -22.93
#